data_73e20ac2bb8a273d03761841b03c17bc
#
_entry.id   73e20ac2bb8a273d03761841b03c17bc
#
_cell.length_a   1.000
_cell.length_b   1.000
_cell.length_c   1.000
_cell.angle_alpha   90.00
_cell.angle_beta   90.00
_cell.angle_gamma   90.00
#
_symmetry.space_group_name_H-M   'P 1'
#
loop_
_entity.id
_entity.type
_entity.pdbx_description
1 polymer ?
#
loop_
_entity_poly.entity_id
_entity_poly.type
_entity_poly.pdbx_seq_one_letter_code
_entity_poly.pdbx_strand_id
1 'polypeptide(L)'
;NAALVLTKRLGRPPRQIAEELAQRLGDAGGLVASAEIAGPGFLNLRLSADAWRRGLVDLVRAGEAFGASNGGAGARVQVEFVSANPTGPLTLGHGRQAVIGDCIARLLDATGHAVTREYYFNDGGRQMRVLGMSVKARYLEQLGLAAAPPPEAFADADAAYPEAIDGVPVAFPRDGYQGEYIGEIAAALRAEHGDALGDEPPEGMFREAAQKRIFAEIEATLVSLGIRFDVYTNEKTFYENGAIDATLAALREKDLVYDAD
;
A
#
# COMPACT_ATOMS: atom_id res chain seq x y z
N ASN A 1 27.45 -21.62 0.08
CA ASN A 1 27.75 -21.81 -1.34
C ASN A 1 28.81 -20.82 -1.90
N ALA A 2 29.68 -20.25 -1.05
CA ALA A 2 30.69 -19.28 -1.46
C ALA A 2 31.61 -19.82 -2.57
N ALA A 3 32.00 -21.09 -2.50
CA ALA A 3 32.83 -21.73 -3.51
C ALA A 3 32.19 -21.73 -4.90
N LEU A 4 30.86 -21.93 -5.00
CA LEU A 4 30.15 -21.91 -6.27
C LEU A 4 30.12 -20.48 -6.88
N VAL A 5 29.94 -19.46 -6.06
CA VAL A 5 29.97 -18.05 -6.49
C VAL A 5 31.36 -17.65 -6.99
N LEU A 6 32.42 -18.14 -6.33
CA LEU A 6 33.81 -17.81 -6.68
C LEU A 6 34.33 -18.57 -7.90
N THR A 7 33.68 -19.63 -8.36
CA THR A 7 34.12 -20.47 -9.48
C THR A 7 34.44 -19.67 -10.72
N LYS A 8 33.52 -18.80 -11.15
CA LYS A 8 33.67 -17.97 -12.37
C LYS A 8 34.86 -16.99 -12.24
N ARG A 9 35.05 -16.43 -11.04
CA ARG A 9 36.09 -15.42 -10.78
C ARG A 9 37.48 -16.04 -10.67
N LEU A 10 37.57 -17.24 -10.09
CA LEU A 10 38.84 -17.91 -9.83
C LEU A 10 39.25 -18.91 -10.94
N GLY A 11 38.34 -19.24 -11.86
CA GLY A 11 38.59 -20.21 -12.93
C GLY A 11 38.91 -21.63 -12.44
N ARG A 12 38.41 -22.00 -11.23
CA ARG A 12 38.72 -23.27 -10.57
C ARG A 12 37.46 -24.07 -10.25
N PRO A 13 37.54 -25.41 -10.18
CA PRO A 13 36.39 -26.23 -9.77
C PRO A 13 35.88 -25.83 -8.37
N PRO A 14 34.56 -25.75 -8.16
CA PRO A 14 34.00 -25.27 -6.90
C PRO A 14 34.38 -26.17 -5.71
N ARG A 15 34.56 -27.48 -5.92
CA ARG A 15 34.96 -28.39 -4.86
C ARG A 15 36.37 -28.08 -4.33
N GLN A 16 37.35 -27.79 -5.22
CA GLN A 16 38.69 -27.37 -4.83
C GLN A 16 38.69 -26.03 -4.08
N ILE A 17 37.82 -25.09 -4.49
CA ILE A 17 37.65 -23.82 -3.78
C ILE A 17 37.08 -24.07 -2.38
N ALA A 18 36.12 -24.99 -2.25
CA ALA A 18 35.54 -25.36 -0.97
C ALA A 18 36.57 -26.01 -0.02
N GLU A 19 37.44 -26.86 -0.55
CA GLU A 19 38.54 -27.49 0.21
C GLU A 19 39.50 -26.43 0.76
N GLU A 20 39.93 -25.50 -0.06
CA GLU A 20 40.79 -24.40 0.36
C GLU A 20 40.11 -23.49 1.38
N LEU A 21 38.82 -23.16 1.18
CA LEU A 21 38.06 -22.38 2.13
C LEU A 21 37.92 -23.09 3.48
N ALA A 22 37.67 -24.40 3.48
CA ALA A 22 37.59 -25.19 4.71
C ALA A 22 38.92 -25.20 5.49
N GLN A 23 40.03 -25.37 4.77
CA GLN A 23 41.37 -25.33 5.38
C GLN A 23 41.71 -23.97 5.99
N ARG A 24 41.39 -22.87 5.27
CA ARG A 24 41.65 -21.51 5.75
C ARG A 24 40.73 -21.09 6.87
N LEU A 25 39.49 -21.61 6.89
CA LEU A 25 38.54 -21.34 7.93
C LEU A 25 39.00 -21.92 9.28
N GLY A 26 39.54 -23.11 9.27
CA GLY A 26 39.93 -23.84 10.50
C GLY A 26 38.74 -23.94 11.45
N ASP A 27 39.00 -23.67 12.73
CA ASP A 27 37.96 -23.59 13.77
C ASP A 27 37.29 -22.20 13.89
N ALA A 28 37.74 -21.24 13.06
CA ALA A 28 37.26 -19.85 13.10
C ALA A 28 37.25 -19.23 14.51
N GLY A 29 38.33 -19.42 15.27
CA GLY A 29 38.46 -18.94 16.65
C GLY A 29 37.50 -19.65 17.63
N GLY A 30 37.27 -20.94 17.42
CA GLY A 30 36.41 -21.78 18.23
C GLY A 30 34.91 -21.66 17.89
N LEU A 31 34.57 -21.02 16.80
CA LEU A 31 33.17 -20.90 16.36
C LEU A 31 32.69 -22.15 15.60
N VAL A 32 33.59 -22.81 14.85
CA VAL A 32 33.28 -23.96 13.99
C VAL A 32 33.78 -25.25 14.63
N ALA A 33 32.88 -26.18 14.88
CA ALA A 33 33.22 -27.52 15.37
C ALA A 33 33.66 -28.47 14.23
N SER A 34 33.04 -28.38 13.06
CA SER A 34 33.42 -29.13 11.86
C SER A 34 32.97 -28.43 10.59
N ALA A 35 33.69 -28.70 9.50
CA ALA A 35 33.38 -28.24 8.15
C ALA A 35 33.37 -29.45 7.21
N GLU A 36 32.29 -29.68 6.48
CA GLU A 36 32.13 -30.82 5.56
C GLU A 36 31.82 -30.31 4.16
N ILE A 37 32.44 -30.90 3.14
CA ILE A 37 32.23 -30.55 1.74
C ILE A 37 31.19 -31.49 1.15
N ALA A 38 30.07 -30.96 0.69
CA ALA A 38 28.99 -31.70 0.10
C ALA A 38 28.75 -31.33 -1.37
N GLY A 39 28.36 -32.33 -2.16
CA GLY A 39 28.03 -32.17 -3.58
C GLY A 39 29.09 -31.44 -4.39
N PRO A 40 28.72 -30.50 -5.27
CA PRO A 40 29.65 -29.84 -6.19
C PRO A 40 30.59 -28.83 -5.54
N GLY A 41 30.43 -28.53 -4.23
CA GLY A 41 31.25 -27.53 -3.53
C GLY A 41 30.48 -26.72 -2.47
N PHE A 42 29.44 -27.30 -1.91
CA PHE A 42 28.82 -26.75 -0.70
C PHE A 42 29.75 -27.01 0.50
N LEU A 43 29.89 -25.97 1.32
CA LEU A 43 30.62 -26.07 2.58
C LEU A 43 29.59 -25.98 3.71
N ASN A 44 29.33 -27.12 4.36
CA ASN A 44 28.44 -27.23 5.50
C ASN A 44 29.27 -27.04 6.78
N LEU A 45 28.91 -26.05 7.56
CA LEU A 45 29.57 -25.70 8.82
C LEU A 45 28.68 -26.14 10.00
N ARG A 46 29.28 -26.82 10.96
CA ARG A 46 28.66 -27.12 12.25
C ARG A 46 29.27 -26.19 13.29
N LEU A 47 28.43 -25.39 13.92
CA LEU A 47 28.87 -24.47 14.96
C LEU A 47 29.20 -25.21 16.26
N SER A 48 30.17 -24.70 17.02
CA SER A 48 30.51 -25.22 18.34
C SER A 48 29.42 -24.87 19.39
N ALA A 49 29.37 -25.63 20.48
CA ALA A 49 28.49 -25.32 21.60
C ALA A 49 28.78 -23.93 22.21
N ASP A 50 30.05 -23.51 22.20
CA ASP A 50 30.43 -22.19 22.71
C ASP A 50 30.03 -21.04 21.75
N ALA A 51 29.98 -21.29 20.45
CA ALA A 51 29.41 -20.35 19.49
C ALA A 51 27.92 -20.06 19.79
N TRP A 52 27.15 -21.13 20.04
CA TRP A 52 25.75 -21.01 20.41
C TRP A 52 25.55 -20.26 21.73
N ARG A 53 26.35 -20.60 22.77
CA ARG A 53 26.27 -19.91 24.08
C ARG A 53 26.62 -18.42 23.95
N ARG A 54 27.68 -18.09 23.23
CA ARG A 54 28.07 -16.69 22.97
C ARG A 54 26.95 -15.95 22.23
N GLY A 55 26.44 -16.54 21.14
CA GLY A 55 25.33 -15.94 20.38
C GLY A 55 24.07 -15.70 21.22
N LEU A 56 23.75 -16.62 22.15
CA LEU A 56 22.63 -16.42 23.08
C LEU A 56 22.87 -15.25 24.05
N VAL A 57 24.09 -15.16 24.60
CA VAL A 57 24.46 -14.03 25.48
C VAL A 57 24.38 -12.71 24.74
N ASP A 58 24.87 -12.66 23.50
CA ASP A 58 24.83 -11.44 22.67
C ASP A 58 23.39 -11.06 22.30
N LEU A 59 22.54 -12.04 22.00
CA LEU A 59 21.11 -11.84 21.75
C LEU A 59 20.43 -11.20 22.98
N VAL A 60 20.65 -11.79 24.16
CA VAL A 60 20.06 -11.28 25.42
C VAL A 60 20.55 -9.86 25.73
N ARG A 61 21.84 -9.58 25.51
CA ARG A 61 22.42 -8.25 25.73
C ARG A 61 21.90 -7.20 24.76
N ALA A 62 21.74 -7.57 23.48
CA ALA A 62 21.24 -6.68 22.45
C ALA A 62 19.73 -6.41 22.58
N GLY A 63 18.96 -7.35 23.19
CA GLY A 63 17.51 -7.21 23.35
C GLY A 63 16.83 -6.95 21.99
N GLU A 64 15.99 -5.92 21.95
CA GLU A 64 15.24 -5.55 20.73
C GLU A 64 16.12 -5.09 19.56
N ALA A 65 17.36 -4.66 19.83
CA ALA A 65 18.32 -4.28 18.80
C ALA A 65 19.02 -5.48 18.13
N PHE A 66 18.76 -6.71 18.60
CA PHE A 66 19.37 -7.89 18.01
C PHE A 66 18.92 -8.09 16.55
N GLY A 67 19.90 -8.22 15.65
CA GLY A 67 19.64 -8.32 14.21
C GLY A 67 19.62 -6.99 13.47
N ALA A 68 19.60 -5.88 14.17
CA ALA A 68 19.74 -4.57 13.55
C ALA A 68 21.18 -4.37 13.02
N SER A 69 21.30 -3.57 11.98
CA SER A 69 22.59 -3.23 11.37
C SER A 69 22.58 -1.77 10.89
N ASN A 70 23.75 -1.25 10.53
CA ASN A 70 23.88 0.08 9.94
C ASN A 70 24.31 -0.02 8.46
N GLY A 71 23.87 -1.08 7.76
CA GLY A 71 24.22 -1.28 6.35
C GLY A 71 23.68 -0.18 5.43
N GLY A 72 22.56 0.42 5.79
CA GLY A 72 21.95 1.55 5.07
C GLY A 72 22.65 2.89 5.27
N ALA A 73 23.50 3.02 6.29
CA ALA A 73 24.29 4.21 6.59
C ALA A 73 23.47 5.53 6.56
N GLY A 74 22.21 5.49 6.97
CA GLY A 74 21.31 6.63 6.97
C GLY A 74 20.77 7.04 5.59
N ALA A 75 20.95 6.21 4.55
CA ALA A 75 20.39 6.49 3.25
C ALA A 75 18.87 6.64 3.34
N ARG A 76 18.34 7.73 2.73
CA ARG A 76 16.91 8.00 2.73
C ARG A 76 16.18 7.10 1.74
N VAL A 77 15.15 6.44 2.20
CA VAL A 77 14.29 5.57 1.39
C VAL A 77 12.83 5.93 1.66
N GLN A 78 12.05 6.04 0.59
CA GLN A 78 10.60 6.20 0.65
C GLN A 78 9.95 4.88 0.26
N VAL A 79 9.00 4.42 1.07
CA VAL A 79 8.20 3.22 0.80
C VAL A 79 6.76 3.66 0.71
N GLU A 80 6.22 3.65 -0.51
CA GLU A 80 4.81 3.89 -0.78
C GLU A 80 4.09 2.54 -0.84
N PHE A 81 2.99 2.41 -0.10
CA PHE A 81 2.23 1.17 -0.07
C PHE A 81 0.77 1.39 0.35
N VAL A 82 -0.08 0.42 0.10
CA VAL A 82 -1.56 0.47 0.15
C VAL A 82 -2.10 1.40 -0.93
N SER A 83 -1.96 2.70 -0.78
CA SER A 83 -2.37 3.75 -1.73
C SER A 83 -3.73 3.47 -2.38
N ALA A 84 -4.70 2.99 -1.58
CA ALA A 84 -6.03 2.65 -2.04
C ALA A 84 -6.85 3.92 -2.28
N ASN A 85 -7.64 3.93 -3.35
CA ASN A 85 -8.54 5.04 -3.65
C ASN A 85 -9.60 5.17 -2.54
N PRO A 86 -9.98 6.39 -2.13
CA PRO A 86 -10.93 6.63 -1.04
C PRO A 86 -12.38 6.43 -1.48
N THR A 87 -12.67 5.30 -2.07
CA THR A 87 -14.00 4.96 -2.62
C THR A 87 -14.76 3.93 -1.80
N GLY A 88 -14.14 3.38 -0.76
CA GLY A 88 -14.75 2.42 0.15
C GLY A 88 -13.76 1.79 1.13
N PRO A 89 -14.22 0.84 1.95
CA PRO A 89 -13.40 0.12 2.92
C PRO A 89 -12.23 -0.64 2.27
N LEU A 90 -11.16 -0.87 3.04
CA LEU A 90 -10.04 -1.69 2.59
C LEU A 90 -10.46 -3.15 2.38
N THR A 91 -9.97 -3.74 1.31
CA THR A 91 -10.15 -5.17 0.99
C THR A 91 -8.98 -6.01 1.52
N LEU A 92 -9.11 -7.34 1.49
CA LEU A 92 -8.00 -8.26 1.80
C LEU A 92 -6.78 -8.03 0.89
N GLY A 93 -7.01 -7.62 -0.36
CA GLY A 93 -5.91 -7.25 -1.28
C GLY A 93 -5.10 -6.07 -0.76
N HIS A 94 -5.77 -5.03 -0.27
CA HIS A 94 -5.12 -3.89 0.38
C HIS A 94 -4.41 -4.30 1.68
N GLY A 95 -5.00 -5.20 2.48
CA GLY A 95 -4.36 -5.75 3.68
C GLY A 95 -3.05 -6.48 3.37
N ARG A 96 -3.00 -7.25 2.28
CA ARG A 96 -1.77 -7.89 1.80
C ARG A 96 -0.68 -6.85 1.46
N GLN A 97 -1.04 -5.80 0.73
CA GLN A 97 -0.10 -4.72 0.39
C GLN A 97 0.39 -4.01 1.64
N ALA A 98 -0.50 -3.75 2.60
CA ALA A 98 -0.20 -3.11 3.87
C ALA A 98 0.87 -3.88 4.65
N VAL A 99 0.69 -5.19 4.82
CA VAL A 99 1.64 -6.05 5.54
C VAL A 99 2.99 -6.11 4.82
N ILE A 100 3.00 -6.28 3.49
CA ILE A 100 4.25 -6.36 2.72
C ILE A 100 5.01 -5.03 2.80
N GLY A 101 4.33 -3.89 2.59
CA GLY A 101 4.96 -2.57 2.64
C GLY A 101 5.52 -2.24 4.01
N ASP A 102 4.76 -2.50 5.08
CA ASP A 102 5.20 -2.27 6.45
C ASP A 102 6.39 -3.16 6.84
N CYS A 103 6.38 -4.45 6.44
CA CYS A 103 7.53 -5.34 6.66
C CYS A 103 8.79 -4.84 5.94
N ILE A 104 8.66 -4.38 4.68
CA ILE A 104 9.80 -3.81 3.94
C ILE A 104 10.31 -2.56 4.66
N ALA A 105 9.43 -1.65 5.05
CA ALA A 105 9.79 -0.42 5.76
C ALA A 105 10.53 -0.73 7.08
N ARG A 106 10.01 -1.68 7.89
CA ARG A 106 10.65 -2.12 9.14
C ARG A 106 12.01 -2.77 8.93
N LEU A 107 12.17 -3.59 7.87
CA LEU A 107 13.46 -4.20 7.55
C LEU A 107 14.50 -3.15 7.13
N LEU A 108 14.09 -2.15 6.36
CA LEU A 108 14.96 -1.04 5.99
C LEU A 108 15.36 -0.20 7.21
N ASP A 109 14.41 0.12 8.11
CA ASP A 109 14.71 0.77 9.39
C ASP A 109 15.74 -0.05 10.20
N ALA A 110 15.49 -1.35 10.36
CA ALA A 110 16.38 -2.25 11.10
C ALA A 110 17.77 -2.39 10.48
N THR A 111 17.91 -2.09 9.20
CA THR A 111 19.21 -2.08 8.50
C THR A 111 19.86 -0.71 8.41
N GLY A 112 19.32 0.31 9.10
CA GLY A 112 19.94 1.62 9.26
C GLY A 112 19.63 2.62 8.13
N HIS A 113 18.53 2.44 7.40
CA HIS A 113 18.02 3.43 6.47
C HIS A 113 17.13 4.45 7.19
N ALA A 114 17.07 5.67 6.67
CA ALA A 114 16.08 6.67 7.08
C ALA A 114 14.82 6.49 6.22
N VAL A 115 13.84 5.77 6.74
CA VAL A 115 12.63 5.37 5.99
C VAL A 115 11.53 6.40 6.17
N THR A 116 10.86 6.74 5.07
CA THR A 116 9.60 7.49 5.03
C THR A 116 8.51 6.58 4.48
N ARG A 117 7.43 6.39 5.22
CA ARG A 117 6.25 5.63 4.81
C ARG A 117 5.26 6.58 4.19
N GLU A 118 4.87 6.35 2.95
CA GLU A 118 3.94 7.21 2.22
C GLU A 118 2.68 6.46 1.82
N TYR A 119 1.55 7.14 2.00
CA TYR A 119 0.27 6.77 1.42
C TYR A 119 -0.10 7.78 0.35
N TYR A 120 -0.21 7.34 -0.90
CA TYR A 120 -0.68 8.19 -2.00
C TYR A 120 -2.20 8.11 -2.12
N PHE A 121 -2.83 9.26 -2.15
CA PHE A 121 -4.28 9.40 -2.11
C PHE A 121 -4.77 9.92 -3.46
N ASN A 122 -5.37 9.05 -4.27
CA ASN A 122 -6.03 9.47 -5.49
C ASN A 122 -7.42 10.01 -5.15
N ASP A 123 -7.49 11.28 -4.81
CA ASP A 123 -8.70 12.00 -4.44
C ASP A 123 -9.27 12.88 -5.58
N GLY A 124 -8.76 12.69 -6.79
CA GLY A 124 -9.18 13.36 -8.01
C GLY A 124 -10.05 12.50 -8.93
N GLY A 125 -10.45 13.08 -10.04
CA GLY A 125 -10.99 12.35 -11.18
C GLY A 125 -12.42 11.83 -11.08
N ARG A 126 -12.75 10.89 -11.98
CA ARG A 126 -14.10 10.35 -12.18
C ARG A 126 -14.62 9.58 -10.96
N GLN A 127 -13.77 8.79 -10.30
CA GLN A 127 -14.19 7.96 -9.17
C GLN A 127 -14.73 8.79 -8.01
N MET A 128 -14.12 9.92 -7.72
CA MET A 128 -14.56 10.83 -6.66
C MET A 128 -15.89 11.54 -7.01
N ARG A 129 -16.09 11.85 -8.31
CA ARG A 129 -17.40 12.36 -8.75
C ARG A 129 -18.49 11.34 -8.60
N VAL A 130 -18.27 10.10 -9.05
CA VAL A 130 -19.22 8.99 -8.91
C VAL A 130 -19.51 8.70 -7.43
N LEU A 131 -18.53 8.80 -6.56
CA LEU A 131 -18.71 8.66 -5.11
C LEU A 131 -19.68 9.74 -4.57
N GLY A 132 -19.44 11.01 -4.89
CA GLY A 132 -20.35 12.10 -4.50
C GLY A 132 -21.77 11.94 -5.04
N MET A 133 -21.89 11.51 -6.31
CA MET A 133 -23.18 11.20 -6.93
C MET A 133 -23.90 10.05 -6.21
N SER A 134 -23.18 9.00 -5.80
CA SER A 134 -23.75 7.87 -5.06
C SER A 134 -24.31 8.29 -3.70
N VAL A 135 -23.56 9.11 -2.96
CA VAL A 135 -24.00 9.63 -1.65
C VAL A 135 -25.20 10.56 -1.80
N LYS A 136 -25.14 11.49 -2.78
CA LYS A 136 -26.29 12.38 -3.06
C LYS A 136 -27.54 11.59 -3.42
N ALA A 137 -27.44 10.57 -4.25
CA ALA A 137 -28.56 9.73 -4.64
C ALA A 137 -29.21 9.07 -3.41
N ARG A 138 -28.41 8.45 -2.52
CA ARG A 138 -28.92 7.87 -1.26
C ARG A 138 -29.54 8.92 -0.33
N TYR A 139 -29.01 10.13 -0.32
CA TYR A 139 -29.61 11.23 0.43
C TYR A 139 -30.99 11.62 -0.14
N LEU A 140 -31.12 11.76 -1.46
CA LEU A 140 -32.40 12.04 -2.12
C LEU A 140 -33.44 10.92 -1.94
N GLU A 141 -32.99 9.66 -1.98
CA GLU A 141 -33.84 8.49 -1.67
C GLU A 141 -34.39 8.56 -0.24
N GLN A 142 -33.58 8.93 0.73
CA GLN A 142 -34.01 9.09 2.13
C GLN A 142 -35.00 10.27 2.31
N LEU A 143 -34.95 11.27 1.43
CA LEU A 143 -35.92 12.36 1.40
C LEU A 143 -37.22 12.02 0.65
N GLY A 144 -37.27 10.89 -0.06
CA GLY A 144 -38.38 10.52 -0.94
C GLY A 144 -38.39 11.29 -2.27
N LEU A 145 -37.31 11.96 -2.63
CA LEU A 145 -37.14 12.74 -3.86
C LEU A 145 -36.55 11.91 -5.01
N ALA A 146 -36.02 10.73 -4.73
CA ALA A 146 -35.54 9.77 -5.72
C ALA A 146 -35.95 8.35 -5.34
N ALA A 147 -36.10 7.48 -6.36
CA ALA A 147 -36.35 6.06 -6.18
C ALA A 147 -35.04 5.27 -6.19
N ALA A 148 -34.94 4.26 -5.33
CA ALA A 148 -33.81 3.34 -5.31
C ALA A 148 -33.93 2.36 -6.50
N PRO A 149 -32.89 2.21 -7.35
CA PRO A 149 -32.90 1.22 -8.42
C PRO A 149 -32.91 -0.19 -7.81
N PRO A 150 -33.63 -1.14 -8.42
CA PRO A 150 -33.68 -2.50 -7.92
C PRO A 150 -32.32 -3.20 -8.13
N PRO A 151 -31.97 -4.21 -7.29
CA PRO A 151 -30.69 -4.91 -7.37
C PRO A 151 -30.39 -5.51 -8.76
N GLU A 152 -31.43 -5.92 -9.49
CA GLU A 152 -31.32 -6.49 -10.82
C GLU A 152 -30.79 -5.48 -11.86
N ALA A 153 -30.97 -4.18 -11.64
CA ALA A 153 -30.44 -3.12 -12.50
C ALA A 153 -28.89 -3.08 -12.52
N PHE A 154 -28.26 -3.75 -11.56
CA PHE A 154 -26.79 -3.84 -11.41
C PHE A 154 -26.23 -5.24 -11.73
N ALA A 155 -27.10 -6.20 -12.09
CA ALA A 155 -26.70 -7.60 -12.24
C ALA A 155 -25.70 -7.79 -13.39
N ASP A 156 -25.84 -6.99 -14.46
CA ASP A 156 -24.96 -7.06 -15.61
C ASP A 156 -24.91 -5.70 -16.35
N ALA A 157 -23.88 -5.50 -17.18
CA ALA A 157 -23.69 -4.23 -17.90
C ALA A 157 -24.80 -3.93 -18.93
N ASP A 158 -25.47 -4.98 -19.44
CA ASP A 158 -26.55 -4.88 -20.42
C ASP A 158 -27.93 -4.86 -19.79
N ALA A 159 -28.05 -5.01 -18.44
CA ALA A 159 -29.31 -4.92 -17.72
C ALA A 159 -29.97 -3.55 -17.95
N ALA A 160 -31.30 -3.54 -18.05
CA ALA A 160 -32.05 -2.31 -18.18
C ALA A 160 -31.91 -1.46 -16.91
N TYR A 161 -31.50 -0.21 -17.08
CA TYR A 161 -31.39 0.74 -15.95
C TYR A 161 -32.56 1.70 -15.98
N PRO A 162 -33.42 1.74 -14.96
CA PRO A 162 -34.60 2.57 -14.96
C PRO A 162 -34.26 4.06 -14.80
N GLU A 163 -34.93 4.92 -15.55
CA GLU A 163 -34.87 6.39 -15.36
C GLU A 163 -35.80 6.85 -14.25
N ALA A 164 -36.90 6.11 -14.05
CA ALA A 164 -37.89 6.38 -12.99
C ALA A 164 -38.58 5.07 -12.57
N ILE A 165 -39.07 5.03 -11.33
CA ILE A 165 -39.87 3.95 -10.76
C ILE A 165 -41.13 4.59 -10.15
N ASP A 166 -42.31 4.14 -10.57
CA ASP A 166 -43.59 4.67 -10.15
C ASP A 166 -43.71 6.21 -10.29
N GLY A 167 -43.06 6.77 -11.31
CA GLY A 167 -43.04 8.20 -11.59
C GLY A 167 -42.02 9.00 -10.76
N VAL A 168 -41.23 8.34 -9.88
CA VAL A 168 -40.18 8.98 -9.11
C VAL A 168 -38.84 8.76 -9.82
N PRO A 169 -38.04 9.81 -10.07
CA PRO A 169 -36.76 9.67 -10.81
C PRO A 169 -35.74 8.81 -10.05
N VAL A 170 -34.93 8.04 -10.77
CA VAL A 170 -33.79 7.33 -10.22
C VAL A 170 -32.55 8.22 -10.35
N ALA A 171 -32.01 8.66 -9.22
CA ALA A 171 -30.84 9.53 -9.17
C ALA A 171 -29.53 8.77 -9.02
N PHE A 172 -29.57 7.50 -8.61
CA PHE A 172 -28.37 6.69 -8.37
C PHE A 172 -27.64 6.38 -9.68
N PRO A 173 -26.32 6.67 -9.80
CA PRO A 173 -25.60 6.39 -11.04
C PRO A 173 -25.40 4.88 -11.22
N ARG A 174 -25.48 4.40 -12.47
CA ARG A 174 -25.32 2.98 -12.78
C ARG A 174 -23.99 2.40 -12.33
N ASP A 175 -22.92 3.18 -12.44
CA ASP A 175 -21.57 2.84 -11.98
C ASP A 175 -21.30 3.30 -10.54
N GLY A 176 -22.37 3.58 -9.78
CA GLY A 176 -22.32 4.06 -8.41
C GLY A 176 -21.82 3.03 -7.41
N TYR A 177 -21.31 3.53 -6.30
CA TYR A 177 -20.87 2.72 -5.17
C TYR A 177 -22.06 2.27 -4.34
N GLN A 178 -22.32 0.96 -4.28
CA GLN A 178 -23.54 0.37 -3.71
C GLN A 178 -23.40 -0.08 -2.25
N GLY A 179 -22.21 0.03 -1.65
CA GLY A 179 -21.98 -0.42 -0.28
C GLY A 179 -22.85 0.30 0.75
N GLU A 180 -23.20 -0.37 1.84
CA GLU A 180 -24.04 0.17 2.92
C GLU A 180 -23.47 1.48 3.50
N TYR A 181 -22.15 1.62 3.54
CA TYR A 181 -21.46 2.83 3.99
C TYR A 181 -21.89 4.10 3.23
N ILE A 182 -22.29 3.99 1.95
CA ILE A 182 -22.83 5.14 1.18
C ILE A 182 -24.14 5.65 1.79
N GLY A 183 -25.03 4.71 2.14
CA GLY A 183 -26.28 5.02 2.82
C GLY A 183 -26.07 5.64 4.22
N GLU A 184 -25.08 5.13 4.97
CA GLU A 184 -24.70 5.65 6.28
C GLU A 184 -24.17 7.09 6.21
N ILE A 185 -23.31 7.38 5.18
CA ILE A 185 -22.80 8.74 4.95
C ILE A 185 -23.96 9.69 4.60
N ALA A 186 -24.86 9.26 3.73
CA ALA A 186 -26.05 10.03 3.37
C ALA A 186 -26.96 10.30 4.60
N ALA A 187 -27.17 9.31 5.45
CA ALA A 187 -27.93 9.42 6.68
C ALA A 187 -27.30 10.41 7.67
N ALA A 188 -25.96 10.37 7.80
CA ALA A 188 -25.24 11.32 8.65
C ALA A 188 -25.40 12.77 8.14
N LEU A 189 -25.27 13.00 6.83
CA LEU A 189 -25.50 14.32 6.23
C LEU A 189 -26.94 14.79 6.45
N ARG A 190 -27.91 13.90 6.31
CA ARG A 190 -29.31 14.22 6.56
C ARG A 190 -29.58 14.58 8.03
N ALA A 191 -28.96 13.85 8.95
CA ALA A 191 -29.07 14.12 10.38
C ALA A 191 -28.52 15.52 10.76
N GLU A 192 -27.43 15.94 10.09
CA GLU A 192 -26.76 17.23 10.35
C GLU A 192 -27.43 18.40 9.65
N HIS A 193 -27.90 18.23 8.39
CA HIS A 193 -28.36 19.30 7.52
C HIS A 193 -29.87 19.24 7.19
N GLY A 194 -30.58 18.20 7.65
CA GLY A 194 -32.02 18.02 7.32
C GLY A 194 -32.20 17.80 5.82
N ASP A 195 -33.05 18.60 5.20
CA ASP A 195 -33.39 18.53 3.78
C ASP A 195 -32.67 19.61 2.95
N ALA A 196 -31.79 20.41 3.58
CA ALA A 196 -31.16 21.58 2.96
C ALA A 196 -30.21 21.28 1.80
N LEU A 197 -29.68 20.05 1.71
CA LEU A 197 -28.72 19.69 0.68
C LEU A 197 -29.36 19.10 -0.60
N GLY A 198 -30.69 19.07 -0.72
CA GLY A 198 -31.35 18.47 -1.90
C GLY A 198 -30.89 19.05 -3.23
N ASP A 199 -30.68 20.34 -3.31
CA ASP A 199 -30.25 21.05 -4.52
C ASP A 199 -28.72 21.21 -4.65
N GLU A 200 -27.95 20.87 -3.61
CA GLU A 200 -26.50 20.97 -3.64
C GLU A 200 -25.85 20.01 -4.66
N PRO A 201 -24.76 20.42 -5.34
CA PRO A 201 -24.07 19.57 -6.31
C PRO A 201 -23.37 18.39 -5.61
N PRO A 202 -23.25 17.23 -6.29
CA PRO A 202 -22.60 16.04 -5.73
C PRO A 202 -21.10 16.20 -5.47
N GLU A 203 -20.43 17.13 -6.17
CA GLU A 203 -18.99 17.41 -6.07
C GLU A 203 -18.59 18.20 -4.82
N GLY A 204 -19.53 18.81 -4.13
CA GLY A 204 -19.32 19.55 -2.88
C GLY A 204 -19.38 18.67 -1.64
N MET A 205 -20.31 19.00 -0.75
CA MET A 205 -20.44 18.39 0.58
C MET A 205 -20.57 16.86 0.56
N PHE A 206 -21.27 16.31 -0.44
CA PHE A 206 -21.46 14.86 -0.53
C PHE A 206 -20.15 14.12 -0.76
N ARG A 207 -19.32 14.59 -1.72
CA ARG A 207 -18.00 14.03 -1.99
C ARG A 207 -17.07 14.23 -0.80
N GLU A 208 -17.03 15.41 -0.23
CA GLU A 208 -16.13 15.74 0.89
C GLU A 208 -16.46 14.93 2.14
N ALA A 209 -17.74 14.78 2.48
CA ALA A 209 -18.17 13.94 3.59
C ALA A 209 -17.79 12.46 3.38
N ALA A 210 -18.01 11.96 2.15
CA ALA A 210 -17.62 10.59 1.80
C ALA A 210 -16.11 10.38 1.92
N GLN A 211 -15.33 11.26 1.33
CA GLN A 211 -13.86 11.21 1.38
C GLN A 211 -13.35 11.21 2.82
N LYS A 212 -13.83 12.14 3.62
CA LYS A 212 -13.45 12.28 5.05
C LYS A 212 -13.79 11.02 5.85
N ARG A 213 -15.00 10.49 5.68
CA ARG A 213 -15.46 9.29 6.41
C ARG A 213 -14.67 8.06 6.01
N ILE A 214 -14.51 7.81 4.72
CA ILE A 214 -13.78 6.64 4.19
C ILE A 214 -12.31 6.72 4.58
N PHE A 215 -11.69 7.89 4.50
CA PHE A 215 -10.30 8.07 4.90
C PHE A 215 -10.08 7.75 6.39
N ALA A 216 -10.94 8.26 7.26
CA ALA A 216 -10.87 7.97 8.69
C ALA A 216 -11.00 6.46 8.98
N GLU A 217 -11.83 5.73 8.24
CA GLU A 217 -12.00 4.29 8.37
C GLU A 217 -10.75 3.53 7.87
N ILE A 218 -10.18 3.95 6.73
CA ILE A 218 -8.93 3.40 6.20
C ILE A 218 -7.81 3.57 7.22
N GLU A 219 -7.64 4.78 7.76
CA GLU A 219 -6.61 5.07 8.76
C GLU A 219 -6.81 4.25 10.04
N ALA A 220 -8.04 4.19 10.56
CA ALA A 220 -8.36 3.39 11.74
C ALA A 220 -8.05 1.89 11.53
N THR A 221 -8.39 1.36 10.35
CA THR A 221 -8.09 -0.03 9.98
C THR A 221 -6.58 -0.29 9.96
N LEU A 222 -5.80 0.57 9.32
CA LEU A 222 -4.34 0.43 9.26
C LEU A 222 -3.69 0.56 10.64
N VAL A 223 -4.14 1.52 11.44
CA VAL A 223 -3.67 1.69 12.81
C VAL A 223 -3.98 0.46 13.68
N SER A 224 -5.13 -0.18 13.49
CA SER A 224 -5.48 -1.42 14.21
C SER A 224 -4.53 -2.59 13.90
N LEU A 225 -3.91 -2.58 12.71
CA LEU A 225 -2.87 -3.51 12.28
C LEU A 225 -1.45 -3.08 12.74
N GLY A 226 -1.33 -1.98 13.46
CA GLY A 226 -0.04 -1.42 13.89
C GLY A 226 0.73 -0.71 12.76
N ILE A 227 0.06 -0.36 11.67
CA ILE A 227 0.63 0.31 10.50
C ILE A 227 0.34 1.81 10.58
N ARG A 228 1.37 2.64 10.41
CA ARG A 228 1.27 4.09 10.39
C ARG A 228 2.09 4.65 9.25
N PHE A 229 1.61 5.74 8.67
CA PHE A 229 2.28 6.48 7.61
C PHE A 229 2.85 7.79 8.13
N ASP A 230 3.98 8.19 7.57
CA ASP A 230 4.65 9.46 7.90
C ASP A 230 4.11 10.60 7.02
N VAL A 231 3.73 10.25 5.78
CA VAL A 231 3.26 11.21 4.77
C VAL A 231 2.00 10.69 4.09
N TYR A 232 1.04 11.58 3.92
CA TYR A 232 -0.13 11.38 3.06
C TYR A 232 -0.07 12.39 1.91
N THR A 233 0.05 11.89 0.69
CA THR A 233 0.13 12.70 -0.52
C THR A 233 -1.18 12.66 -1.26
N ASN A 234 -1.83 13.81 -1.43
CA ASN A 234 -3.08 13.94 -2.16
C ASN A 234 -2.79 14.31 -3.63
N GLU A 235 -3.33 13.54 -4.58
CA GLU A 235 -3.18 13.80 -6.01
C GLU A 235 -3.67 15.19 -6.40
N LYS A 236 -4.79 15.63 -5.83
CA LYS A 236 -5.38 16.94 -6.06
C LYS A 236 -4.39 18.10 -5.87
N THR A 237 -3.47 17.97 -4.92
CA THR A 237 -2.44 18.98 -4.65
C THR A 237 -1.53 19.24 -5.86
N PHE A 238 -1.27 18.23 -6.69
CA PHE A 238 -0.42 18.38 -7.88
C PHE A 238 -1.09 19.17 -9.00
N TYR A 239 -2.43 19.13 -9.05
CA TYR A 239 -3.19 20.00 -9.96
C TYR A 239 -3.23 21.43 -9.43
N GLU A 240 -3.48 21.62 -8.15
CA GLU A 240 -3.65 22.93 -7.52
C GLU A 240 -2.35 23.74 -7.47
N ASN A 241 -1.20 23.09 -7.31
CA ASN A 241 0.11 23.75 -7.25
C ASN A 241 0.83 23.87 -8.61
N GLY A 242 0.19 23.41 -9.69
CA GLY A 242 0.76 23.47 -11.05
C GLY A 242 1.88 22.48 -11.34
N ALA A 243 2.12 21.49 -10.47
CA ALA A 243 3.19 20.50 -10.66
C ALA A 243 2.97 19.62 -11.90
N ILE A 244 1.72 19.31 -12.23
CA ILE A 244 1.37 18.57 -13.46
C ILE A 244 1.79 19.36 -14.70
N ASP A 245 1.40 20.63 -14.79
CA ASP A 245 1.71 21.48 -15.94
C ASP A 245 3.22 21.70 -16.10
N ALA A 246 3.92 21.93 -14.99
CA ALA A 246 5.37 22.05 -14.98
C ALA A 246 6.07 20.76 -15.45
N THR A 247 5.57 19.59 -15.02
CA THR A 247 6.11 18.29 -15.44
C THR A 247 5.88 18.06 -16.95
N LEU A 248 4.67 18.33 -17.45
CA LEU A 248 4.36 18.20 -18.88
C LEU A 248 5.23 19.13 -19.73
N ALA A 249 5.43 20.38 -19.30
CA ALA A 249 6.32 21.31 -19.97
C ALA A 249 7.76 20.79 -20.03
N ALA A 250 8.30 20.29 -18.92
CA ALA A 250 9.64 19.73 -18.87
C ALA A 250 9.81 18.46 -19.73
N LEU A 251 8.76 17.65 -19.86
CA LEU A 251 8.77 16.47 -20.73
C LEU A 251 8.71 16.87 -22.21
N ARG A 252 7.93 17.92 -22.57
CA ARG A 252 7.88 18.47 -23.94
C ARG A 252 9.23 19.04 -24.36
N GLU A 253 9.91 19.80 -23.50
CA GLU A 253 11.25 20.31 -23.75
C GLU A 253 12.29 19.22 -24.10
N LYS A 254 12.04 18.00 -23.63
CA LYS A 254 12.92 16.83 -23.85
C LYS A 254 12.42 15.91 -24.97
N ASP A 255 11.38 16.28 -25.71
CA ASP A 255 10.74 15.47 -26.76
C ASP A 255 10.30 14.08 -26.26
N LEU A 256 9.90 13.96 -24.98
CA LEU A 256 9.46 12.70 -24.36
C LEU A 256 7.94 12.51 -24.39
N VAL A 257 7.19 13.54 -24.76
CA VAL A 257 5.73 13.50 -24.95
C VAL A 257 5.32 14.22 -26.20
N TYR A 258 4.22 13.79 -26.81
CA TYR A 258 3.59 14.42 -27.96
C TYR A 258 2.07 14.43 -27.77
N ASP A 259 1.42 15.40 -28.42
CA ASP A 259 -0.05 15.42 -28.45
C ASP A 259 -0.51 14.47 -29.57
N ALA A 260 -1.38 13.49 -29.23
CA ALA A 260 -2.01 12.60 -30.21
C ALA A 260 -3.40 13.15 -30.55
N ASP A 261 -3.74 13.13 -31.87
CA ASP A 261 -5.05 13.53 -32.40
C ASP A 261 -6.18 12.58 -31.98
#